data_e7075109fb647d645354f595ee4c5e07
#
_entry.id   e7075109fb647d645354f595ee4c5e07
#
_cell.length_a   1.000
_cell.length_b   1.000
_cell.length_c   1.000
_cell.angle_alpha   90.00
_cell.angle_beta   90.00
_cell.angle_gamma   90.00
#
_symmetry.space_group_name_H-M   'P 1'
#
loop_
_entity.id
_entity.type
_entity.pdbx_description
1 polymer ?
#
loop_
_entity_poly.entity_id
_entity_poly.type
_entity_poly.pdbx_seq_one_letter_code
_entity_poly.pdbx_strand_id
1 'polypeptide(L)'
;IYPITPSSTMAEETDAMAARGVKNLFGQTVKVAEMESEAGAAGAVHGSLSAGALTTTYTASQGLLLMIPNMYKIAGELIPSVIHVSARCVSTHALNIFGDHSDVMACRQTGYAMLCSANVQEVMDLGAVAHLSTLKSRVPFLHFFDGFRTSHEVQKIETWDYEDLRSMVDMDDVQAFRARALNPEKPVLRGSAENSDVFFQHREACNRYYNDAVATTEMYMTVSYTHLRAHETLRHLV
;
A
#
# COMPACT_ATOMS: atom_id res chain seq x y z
N ILE A 1 4.98 8.58 -8.33
CA ILE A 1 3.97 9.49 -7.77
C ILE A 1 3.44 10.45 -8.83
N TYR A 2 2.26 11.01 -8.61
CA TYR A 2 1.74 12.23 -9.23
C TYR A 2 1.05 13.03 -8.12
N PRO A 3 1.49 14.28 -7.84
CA PRO A 3 0.99 15.06 -6.71
C PRO A 3 -0.51 15.35 -6.83
N ILE A 4 -1.26 15.08 -5.77
CA ILE A 4 -2.68 15.39 -5.67
C ILE A 4 -3.03 15.73 -4.21
N THR A 5 -3.72 16.85 -3.99
CA THR A 5 -4.20 17.26 -2.67
C THR A 5 -5.32 16.32 -2.20
N PRO A 6 -5.28 15.80 -0.95
CA PRO A 6 -4.38 16.14 0.16
C PRO A 6 -3.22 15.16 0.38
N SER A 7 -2.87 14.32 -0.60
CA SER A 7 -1.80 13.32 -0.48
C SER A 7 -0.39 13.84 -0.83
N SER A 8 -0.28 15.04 -1.42
CA SER A 8 0.99 15.57 -1.94
C SER A 8 2.10 15.63 -0.88
N THR A 9 1.76 16.03 0.34
CA THR A 9 2.74 16.19 1.44
C THR A 9 3.51 14.90 1.74
N MET A 10 2.87 13.74 1.67
CA MET A 10 3.56 12.45 1.88
C MET A 10 4.61 12.20 0.79
N ALA A 11 4.30 12.55 -0.44
CA ALA A 11 5.21 12.42 -1.56
C ALA A 11 6.38 13.42 -1.47
N GLU A 12 6.09 14.67 -1.16
CA GLU A 12 7.06 15.74 -0.98
C GLU A 12 8.06 15.45 0.14
N GLU A 13 7.59 14.96 1.29
CA GLU A 13 8.46 14.55 2.40
C GLU A 13 9.31 13.32 2.04
N THR A 14 8.76 12.37 1.31
CA THR A 14 9.52 11.22 0.81
C THR A 14 10.64 11.67 -0.12
N ASP A 15 10.37 12.60 -1.02
CA ASP A 15 11.37 13.18 -1.93
C ASP A 15 12.43 13.98 -1.17
N ALA A 16 12.02 14.80 -0.21
CA ALA A 16 12.93 15.55 0.66
C ALA A 16 13.85 14.62 1.48
N MET A 17 13.32 13.50 2.00
CA MET A 17 14.15 12.48 2.68
C MET A 17 15.13 11.81 1.71
N ALA A 18 14.69 11.48 0.51
CA ALA A 18 15.53 10.90 -0.53
C ALA A 18 16.67 11.86 -0.92
N ALA A 19 16.36 13.15 -1.11
CA ALA A 19 17.33 14.18 -1.44
C ALA A 19 18.38 14.38 -0.33
N ARG A 20 18.00 14.20 0.94
CA ARG A 20 18.93 14.21 2.09
C ARG A 20 19.72 12.91 2.24
N GLY A 21 19.50 11.91 1.39
CA GLY A 21 20.18 10.62 1.46
C GLY A 21 19.75 9.72 2.62
N VAL A 22 18.57 9.98 3.22
CA VAL A 22 18.00 9.13 4.28
C VAL A 22 17.82 7.70 3.75
N LYS A 23 18.26 6.74 4.55
CA LYS A 23 18.20 5.31 4.18
C LYS A 23 16.92 4.69 4.71
N ASN A 24 16.32 3.83 3.88
CA ASN A 24 15.22 2.97 4.30
C ASN A 24 15.73 1.77 5.13
N LEU A 25 14.83 0.91 5.57
CA LEU A 25 15.13 -0.30 6.35
C LEU A 25 16.13 -1.25 5.66
N PHE A 26 16.23 -1.19 4.35
CA PHE A 26 17.15 -2.00 3.54
C PHE A 26 18.49 -1.31 3.27
N GLY A 27 18.77 -0.16 3.90
CA GLY A 27 20.00 0.60 3.73
C GLY A 27 20.10 1.35 2.40
N GLN A 28 19.02 1.51 1.67
CA GLN A 28 18.96 2.16 0.36
C GLN A 28 18.28 3.52 0.45
N THR A 29 18.74 4.49 -0.34
CA THR A 29 17.97 5.72 -0.57
C THR A 29 16.78 5.41 -1.48
N VAL A 30 15.60 5.87 -1.09
CA VAL A 30 14.38 5.68 -1.89
C VAL A 30 14.51 6.46 -3.19
N LYS A 31 14.14 5.84 -4.32
CA LYS A 31 14.02 6.53 -5.59
C LYS A 31 12.59 7.03 -5.74
N VAL A 32 12.42 8.33 -5.78
CA VAL A 32 11.14 8.97 -6.11
C VAL A 32 11.11 9.26 -7.61
N ALA A 33 9.99 8.92 -8.25
CA ALA A 33 9.75 9.21 -9.65
C ALA A 33 8.39 9.90 -9.78
N GLU A 34 8.39 11.14 -10.25
CA GLU A 34 7.19 11.89 -10.59
C GLU A 34 6.78 11.60 -12.02
N MET A 35 5.50 11.36 -12.22
CA MET A 35 4.91 10.98 -13.50
C MET A 35 3.95 12.07 -13.97
N GLU A 36 3.50 12.00 -15.23
CA GLU A 36 2.60 12.99 -15.82
C GLU A 36 1.11 12.79 -15.48
N SER A 37 0.78 11.65 -14.84
CA SER A 37 -0.58 11.35 -14.36
C SER A 37 -0.57 10.18 -13.37
N GLU A 38 -1.66 10.03 -12.62
CA GLU A 38 -1.84 8.89 -11.71
C GLU A 38 -1.91 7.55 -12.45
N ALA A 39 -2.48 7.52 -13.65
CA ALA A 39 -2.46 6.31 -14.48
C ALA A 39 -1.03 5.93 -14.87
N GLY A 40 -0.19 6.91 -15.22
CA GLY A 40 1.23 6.73 -15.48
C GLY A 40 1.98 6.28 -14.24
N ALA A 41 1.69 6.87 -13.08
CA ALA A 41 2.26 6.47 -11.80
C ALA A 41 1.91 5.01 -11.45
N ALA A 42 0.66 4.60 -11.63
CA ALA A 42 0.23 3.22 -11.40
C ALA A 42 0.91 2.22 -12.35
N GLY A 43 1.09 2.60 -13.62
CA GLY A 43 1.85 1.82 -14.59
C GLY A 43 3.32 1.66 -14.19
N ALA A 44 3.95 2.73 -13.73
CA ALA A 44 5.33 2.71 -13.24
C ALA A 44 5.45 1.85 -11.96
N VAL A 45 4.49 1.93 -11.04
CA VAL A 45 4.41 1.06 -9.86
C VAL A 45 4.32 -0.40 -10.27
N HIS A 46 3.41 -0.75 -11.18
CA HIS A 46 3.25 -2.13 -11.67
C HIS A 46 4.55 -2.65 -12.32
N GLY A 47 5.18 -1.86 -13.18
CA GLY A 47 6.44 -2.23 -13.82
C GLY A 47 7.59 -2.42 -12.83
N SER A 48 7.73 -1.52 -11.86
CA SER A 48 8.74 -1.57 -10.81
C SER A 48 8.58 -2.80 -9.91
N LEU A 49 7.35 -3.06 -9.46
CA LEU A 49 7.01 -4.26 -8.68
C LEU A 49 7.27 -5.54 -9.46
N SER A 50 6.92 -5.57 -10.76
CA SER A 50 7.19 -6.72 -11.64
C SER A 50 8.68 -6.99 -11.81
N ALA A 51 9.50 -5.95 -11.73
CA ALA A 51 10.96 -6.05 -11.74
C ALA A 51 11.58 -6.42 -10.37
N GLY A 52 10.75 -6.62 -9.33
CA GLY A 52 11.18 -7.04 -8.00
C GLY A 52 11.59 -5.90 -7.05
N ALA A 53 11.28 -4.66 -7.39
CA ALA A 53 11.49 -3.53 -6.49
C ALA A 53 10.22 -3.26 -5.66
N LEU A 54 10.36 -3.20 -4.33
CA LEU A 54 9.28 -2.77 -3.44
C LEU A 54 8.93 -1.32 -3.76
N THR A 55 7.66 -1.09 -4.08
CA THR A 55 7.20 0.20 -4.61
C THR A 55 5.84 0.55 -4.00
N THR A 56 5.68 1.82 -3.65
CA THR A 56 4.44 2.39 -3.12
C THR A 56 4.11 3.69 -3.85
N THR A 57 2.87 4.16 -3.69
CA THR A 57 2.43 5.46 -4.21
C THR A 57 1.39 6.08 -3.29
N TYR A 58 1.19 7.39 -3.47
CA TYR A 58 0.26 8.20 -2.70
C TYR A 58 -0.72 8.86 -3.67
N THR A 59 -2.01 8.87 -3.33
CA THR A 59 -3.03 9.46 -4.21
C THR A 59 -4.30 9.83 -3.45
N ALA A 60 -5.28 10.36 -4.15
CA ALA A 60 -6.62 10.72 -3.64
C ALA A 60 -7.63 10.81 -4.80
N SER A 61 -8.92 10.68 -4.50
CA SER A 61 -10.04 11.07 -5.37
C SER A 61 -9.93 10.53 -6.81
N GLN A 62 -10.07 11.39 -7.82
CA GLN A 62 -9.96 11.03 -9.24
C GLN A 62 -8.63 10.36 -9.57
N GLY A 63 -7.55 10.75 -8.89
CA GLY A 63 -6.24 10.12 -9.08
C GLY A 63 -6.27 8.64 -8.76
N LEU A 64 -6.91 8.26 -7.66
CA LEU A 64 -7.11 6.84 -7.31
C LEU A 64 -7.96 6.12 -8.38
N LEU A 65 -9.01 6.76 -8.88
CA LEU A 65 -9.86 6.16 -9.92
C LEU A 65 -9.08 5.90 -11.23
N LEU A 66 -8.13 6.76 -11.58
CA LEU A 66 -7.26 6.55 -12.73
C LEU A 66 -6.30 5.37 -12.57
N MET A 67 -6.05 4.92 -11.34
CA MET A 67 -5.20 3.76 -11.05
C MET A 67 -5.94 2.41 -11.15
N ILE A 68 -7.28 2.39 -11.16
CA ILE A 68 -8.11 1.18 -11.08
C ILE A 68 -7.68 0.08 -12.08
N PRO A 69 -7.43 0.33 -13.37
CA PRO A 69 -7.03 -0.72 -14.30
C PRO A 69 -5.73 -1.43 -13.87
N ASN A 70 -4.75 -0.67 -13.37
CA ASN A 70 -3.50 -1.24 -12.85
C ASN A 70 -3.69 -1.93 -11.49
N MET A 71 -4.62 -1.45 -10.66
CA MET A 71 -4.97 -2.13 -9.40
C MET A 71 -5.49 -3.55 -9.66
N TYR A 72 -6.39 -3.73 -10.63
CA TYR A 72 -6.84 -5.07 -11.03
C TYR A 72 -5.67 -5.96 -11.47
N LYS A 73 -4.71 -5.42 -12.21
CA LYS A 73 -3.52 -6.15 -12.65
C LYS A 73 -2.64 -6.57 -11.49
N ILE A 74 -2.28 -5.63 -10.63
CA ILE A 74 -1.41 -5.86 -9.48
C ILE A 74 -2.05 -6.89 -8.54
N ALA A 75 -3.33 -6.77 -8.25
CA ALA A 75 -4.07 -7.69 -7.40
C ALA A 75 -4.19 -9.09 -8.05
N GLY A 76 -4.53 -9.16 -9.33
CA GLY A 76 -4.64 -10.42 -10.06
C GLY A 76 -3.32 -11.18 -10.18
N GLU A 77 -2.21 -10.47 -10.24
CA GLU A 77 -0.86 -11.06 -10.27
C GLU A 77 -0.31 -11.36 -8.87
N LEU A 78 -1.04 -11.05 -7.80
CA LEU A 78 -0.64 -11.22 -6.39
C LEU A 78 0.73 -10.58 -6.12
N ILE A 79 0.86 -9.33 -6.53
CA ILE A 79 2.09 -8.55 -6.35
C ILE A 79 1.96 -7.67 -5.10
N PRO A 80 2.81 -7.86 -4.07
CA PRO A 80 2.80 -7.05 -2.86
C PRO A 80 2.97 -5.56 -3.16
N SER A 81 2.01 -4.75 -2.77
CA SER A 81 2.11 -3.29 -2.87
C SER A 81 1.17 -2.61 -1.89
N VAL A 82 1.46 -1.35 -1.58
CA VAL A 82 0.57 -0.48 -0.81
C VAL A 82 0.33 0.80 -1.59
N ILE A 83 -0.92 1.22 -1.68
CA ILE A 83 -1.31 2.56 -2.11
C ILE A 83 -1.83 3.28 -0.86
N HIS A 84 -1.22 4.40 -0.50
CA HIS A 84 -1.70 5.25 0.59
C HIS A 84 -2.62 6.32 0.03
N VAL A 85 -3.81 6.44 0.62
CA VAL A 85 -4.86 7.34 0.13
C VAL A 85 -5.33 8.27 1.22
N SER A 86 -5.13 9.57 1.03
CA SER A 86 -5.86 10.57 1.78
C SER A 86 -7.23 10.75 1.13
N ALA A 87 -8.21 9.95 1.57
CA ALA A 87 -9.50 9.82 0.91
C ALA A 87 -10.23 11.16 0.78
N ARG A 88 -10.66 11.47 -0.42
CA ARG A 88 -11.30 12.74 -0.78
C ARG A 88 -12.49 12.49 -1.70
N CYS A 89 -13.52 13.30 -1.53
CA CYS A 89 -14.69 13.28 -2.40
C CYS A 89 -14.31 13.25 -3.88
N VAL A 90 -14.95 12.35 -4.62
CA VAL A 90 -14.82 12.31 -6.09
C VAL A 90 -15.59 13.51 -6.67
N SER A 91 -14.94 14.27 -7.55
CA SER A 91 -15.56 15.41 -8.21
C SER A 91 -16.72 14.96 -9.10
N THR A 92 -17.86 15.63 -8.95
CA THR A 92 -19.07 15.41 -9.74
C THR A 92 -19.54 16.72 -10.38
N HIS A 93 -20.62 17.33 -9.90
CA HIS A 93 -21.08 18.64 -10.35
C HIS A 93 -20.17 19.79 -9.89
N ALA A 94 -19.39 19.55 -8.83
CA ALA A 94 -18.40 20.48 -8.30
C ALA A 94 -17.24 19.70 -7.67
N LEU A 95 -16.11 20.37 -7.50
CA LEU A 95 -14.99 19.89 -6.72
C LEU A 95 -15.27 20.12 -5.24
N ASN A 96 -15.06 19.09 -4.44
CA ASN A 96 -15.01 19.17 -2.99
C ASN A 96 -13.70 18.55 -2.48
N ILE A 97 -12.96 19.29 -1.67
CA ILE A 97 -11.63 18.87 -1.21
C ILE A 97 -11.66 18.10 0.11
N PHE A 98 -12.79 18.07 0.81
CA PHE A 98 -12.89 17.41 2.10
C PHE A 98 -12.94 15.89 2.02
N GLY A 99 -12.64 15.25 3.16
CA GLY A 99 -12.64 13.81 3.34
C GLY A 99 -13.99 13.19 3.02
N ASP A 100 -13.95 12.14 2.21
CA ASP A 100 -15.08 11.33 1.80
C ASP A 100 -14.52 10.01 1.26
N HIS A 101 -15.25 8.92 1.42
CA HIS A 101 -14.76 7.59 1.02
C HIS A 101 -15.28 7.13 -0.35
N SER A 102 -15.86 8.01 -1.15
CA SER A 102 -16.37 7.66 -2.48
C SER A 102 -15.28 7.15 -3.43
N ASP A 103 -14.06 7.67 -3.31
CA ASP A 103 -12.90 7.24 -4.08
C ASP A 103 -12.45 5.83 -3.70
N VAL A 104 -12.23 5.55 -2.43
CA VAL A 104 -11.80 4.21 -1.98
C VAL A 104 -12.90 3.16 -2.17
N MET A 105 -14.17 3.53 -1.98
CA MET A 105 -15.30 2.63 -2.23
C MET A 105 -15.45 2.26 -3.71
N ALA A 106 -15.07 3.15 -4.64
CA ALA A 106 -15.01 2.83 -6.06
C ALA A 106 -13.97 1.73 -6.37
N CYS A 107 -12.95 1.58 -5.53
CA CYS A 107 -11.87 0.60 -5.70
C CYS A 107 -12.14 -0.75 -5.03
N ARG A 108 -13.23 -0.93 -4.28
CA ARG A 108 -13.51 -2.14 -3.48
C ARG A 108 -13.53 -3.45 -4.26
N GLN A 109 -13.71 -3.40 -5.58
CA GLN A 109 -13.76 -4.59 -6.45
C GLN A 109 -12.42 -4.93 -7.10
N THR A 110 -11.38 -4.11 -6.89
CA THR A 110 -10.09 -4.28 -7.57
C THR A 110 -9.28 -5.48 -7.07
N GLY A 111 -9.61 -5.99 -5.88
CA GLY A 111 -8.86 -7.04 -5.21
C GLY A 111 -7.78 -6.52 -4.24
N TYR A 112 -7.72 -5.22 -4.01
CA TYR A 112 -6.93 -4.66 -2.91
C TYR A 112 -7.62 -4.88 -1.57
N ALA A 113 -6.89 -5.34 -0.56
CA ALA A 113 -7.35 -5.31 0.82
C ALA A 113 -7.45 -3.85 1.28
N MET A 114 -8.52 -3.50 1.97
CA MET A 114 -8.78 -2.12 2.38
C MET A 114 -8.52 -1.99 3.88
N LEU A 115 -7.58 -1.11 4.25
CA LEU A 115 -7.19 -0.85 5.64
C LEU A 115 -7.40 0.62 5.95
N CYS A 116 -8.30 0.92 6.89
CA CYS A 116 -8.67 2.28 7.27
C CYS A 116 -8.00 2.70 8.58
N SER A 117 -7.49 3.92 8.62
CA SER A 117 -6.99 4.57 9.83
C SER A 117 -7.89 5.74 10.21
N ALA A 118 -8.23 5.85 11.50
CA ALA A 118 -9.16 6.85 12.00
C ALA A 118 -8.47 8.13 12.55
N ASN A 119 -7.17 8.08 12.80
CA ASN A 119 -6.38 9.19 13.37
C ASN A 119 -4.91 9.08 12.93
N VAL A 120 -4.11 10.12 13.25
CA VAL A 120 -2.72 10.23 12.81
C VAL A 120 -1.84 9.11 13.38
N GLN A 121 -2.08 8.67 14.61
CA GLN A 121 -1.34 7.56 15.20
C GLN A 121 -1.60 6.25 14.44
N GLU A 122 -2.86 5.98 14.13
CA GLU A 122 -3.21 4.80 13.34
C GLU A 122 -2.65 4.87 11.92
N VAL A 123 -2.54 6.06 11.31
CA VAL A 123 -1.89 6.21 9.99
C VAL A 123 -0.44 5.74 10.05
N MET A 124 0.28 6.12 11.11
CA MET A 124 1.66 5.68 11.35
C MET A 124 1.75 4.17 11.53
N ASP A 125 0.93 3.62 12.41
CA ASP A 125 0.97 2.21 12.80
C ASP A 125 0.48 1.30 11.66
N LEU A 126 -0.71 1.57 11.12
CA LEU A 126 -1.32 0.74 10.09
C LEU A 126 -0.63 0.90 8.72
N GLY A 127 0.05 2.01 8.48
CA GLY A 127 0.91 2.16 7.31
C GLY A 127 2.02 1.11 7.29
N ALA A 128 2.71 0.91 8.41
CA ALA A 128 3.71 -0.14 8.56
C ALA A 128 3.09 -1.55 8.45
N VAL A 129 1.96 -1.77 9.14
CA VAL A 129 1.22 -3.05 9.09
C VAL A 129 0.81 -3.40 7.66
N ALA A 130 0.34 -2.43 6.86
CA ALA A 130 -0.02 -2.66 5.46
C ALA A 130 1.16 -3.17 4.63
N HIS A 131 2.35 -2.58 4.81
CA HIS A 131 3.56 -3.01 4.11
C HIS A 131 4.03 -4.42 4.52
N LEU A 132 3.97 -4.74 5.80
CA LEU A 132 4.31 -6.08 6.30
C LEU A 132 3.30 -7.13 5.82
N SER A 133 2.02 -6.79 5.92
CA SER A 133 0.92 -7.70 5.54
C SER A 133 0.92 -8.01 4.05
N THR A 134 1.14 -7.02 3.20
CA THR A 134 1.19 -7.27 1.75
C THR A 134 2.36 -8.16 1.34
N LEU A 135 3.52 -8.02 1.97
CA LEU A 135 4.67 -8.89 1.71
C LEU A 135 4.36 -10.35 2.03
N LYS A 136 3.79 -10.60 3.19
CA LYS A 136 3.49 -11.95 3.66
C LYS A 136 2.31 -12.58 2.96
N SER A 137 1.19 -11.87 2.85
CA SER A 137 -0.05 -12.38 2.23
C SER A 137 -0.02 -12.37 0.71
N ARG A 138 0.84 -11.56 0.08
CA ARG A 138 0.87 -11.26 -1.36
C ARG A 138 -0.35 -10.48 -1.88
N VAL A 139 -1.31 -10.18 -1.03
CA VAL A 139 -2.46 -9.35 -1.37
C VAL A 139 -2.04 -7.88 -1.28
N PRO A 140 -2.26 -7.05 -2.32
CA PRO A 140 -1.95 -5.63 -2.25
C PRO A 140 -2.94 -4.90 -1.33
N PHE A 141 -2.50 -3.81 -0.71
CA PHE A 141 -3.27 -3.04 0.25
C PHE A 141 -3.56 -1.62 -0.22
N LEU A 142 -4.79 -1.19 -0.01
CA LEU A 142 -5.23 0.19 -0.05
C LEU A 142 -5.33 0.67 1.41
N HIS A 143 -4.29 1.38 1.87
CA HIS A 143 -4.28 2.00 3.19
C HIS A 143 -4.81 3.41 3.07
N PHE A 144 -5.90 3.74 3.76
CA PHE A 144 -6.55 5.02 3.61
C PHE A 144 -7.01 5.63 4.94
N PHE A 145 -7.16 6.94 4.91
CA PHE A 145 -7.62 7.78 6.02
C PHE A 145 -8.27 9.04 5.47
N ASP A 146 -9.01 9.76 6.30
CA ASP A 146 -9.70 10.98 5.86
C ASP A 146 -8.73 12.06 5.37
N GLY A 147 -8.94 12.48 4.14
CA GLY A 147 -8.28 13.65 3.59
C GLY A 147 -8.73 14.93 4.31
N PHE A 148 -7.82 15.88 4.52
CA PHE A 148 -7.96 17.10 5.30
C PHE A 148 -8.22 16.92 6.79
N ARG A 149 -9.05 15.98 7.22
CA ARG A 149 -9.19 15.69 8.65
C ARG A 149 -7.93 15.11 9.20
N THR A 150 -7.63 13.86 8.86
CA THR A 150 -6.46 13.14 9.38
C THR A 150 -5.18 13.59 8.70
N SER A 151 -5.18 13.83 7.38
CA SER A 151 -3.97 14.18 6.62
C SER A 151 -3.37 15.55 6.99
N HIS A 152 -4.16 16.46 7.54
CA HIS A 152 -3.73 17.82 7.94
C HIS A 152 -3.84 18.04 9.45
N GLU A 153 -4.14 17.03 10.21
CA GLU A 153 -4.18 17.10 11.65
C GLU A 153 -2.76 17.09 12.22
N VAL A 154 -2.49 18.01 13.16
CA VAL A 154 -1.22 18.07 13.88
C VAL A 154 -1.40 17.44 15.25
N GLN A 155 -0.82 16.27 15.43
CA GLN A 155 -0.85 15.54 16.70
C GLN A 155 0.55 15.12 17.11
N LYS A 156 0.77 15.01 18.42
CA LYS A 156 1.92 14.29 18.94
C LYS A 156 1.63 12.80 18.84
N ILE A 157 2.46 12.08 18.10
CA ILE A 157 2.36 10.63 17.94
C ILE A 157 3.63 9.94 18.44
N GLU A 158 3.52 8.67 18.76
CA GLU A 158 4.65 7.77 18.95
C GLU A 158 5.13 7.28 17.60
N THR A 159 6.43 7.31 17.38
CA THR A 159 7.04 6.86 16.12
C THR A 159 7.76 5.53 16.33
N TRP A 160 7.75 4.71 15.29
CA TRP A 160 8.52 3.48 15.29
C TRP A 160 10.01 3.74 15.28
N ASP A 161 10.77 2.96 16.06
CA ASP A 161 12.20 2.83 15.84
C ASP A 161 12.46 1.95 14.60
N TYR A 162 13.49 2.25 13.86
CA TYR A 162 13.88 1.47 12.69
C TYR A 162 14.30 0.03 13.03
N GLU A 163 14.85 -0.20 14.20
CA GLU A 163 15.21 -1.54 14.65
C GLU A 163 13.96 -2.37 14.96
N ASP A 164 12.94 -1.77 15.55
CA ASP A 164 11.65 -2.44 15.78
C ASP A 164 10.99 -2.83 14.45
N LEU A 165 10.89 -1.89 13.52
CA LEU A 165 10.38 -2.16 12.19
C LEU A 165 11.19 -3.24 11.46
N ARG A 166 12.52 -3.19 11.56
CA ARG A 166 13.41 -4.17 10.94
C ARG A 166 13.20 -5.57 11.52
N SER A 167 12.96 -5.67 12.83
CA SER A 167 12.70 -6.95 13.50
C SER A 167 11.40 -7.63 13.03
N MET A 168 10.43 -6.82 12.54
CA MET A 168 9.14 -7.29 12.04
C MET A 168 9.18 -7.71 10.57
N VAL A 169 10.20 -7.28 9.82
CA VAL A 169 10.32 -7.63 8.40
C VAL A 169 10.84 -9.05 8.25
N ASP A 170 10.01 -9.93 7.69
CA ASP A 170 10.46 -11.24 7.27
C ASP A 170 11.25 -11.14 5.96
N MET A 171 12.56 -11.33 6.05
CA MET A 171 13.44 -11.24 4.87
C MET A 171 13.22 -12.38 3.89
N ASP A 172 12.67 -13.51 4.31
CA ASP A 172 12.31 -14.62 3.42
C ASP A 172 11.11 -14.22 2.53
N ASP A 173 10.14 -13.49 3.05
CA ASP A 173 9.04 -12.93 2.27
C ASP A 173 9.55 -11.91 1.22
N VAL A 174 10.52 -11.07 1.60
CA VAL A 174 11.16 -10.13 0.67
C VAL A 174 11.92 -10.87 -0.44
N GLN A 175 12.66 -11.90 -0.09
CA GLN A 175 13.39 -12.72 -1.07
C GLN A 175 12.44 -13.50 -1.97
N ALA A 176 11.37 -14.06 -1.41
CA ALA A 176 10.32 -14.74 -2.16
C ALA A 176 9.60 -13.81 -3.15
N PHE A 177 9.38 -12.55 -2.77
CA PHE A 177 8.89 -11.53 -3.69
C PHE A 177 9.87 -11.29 -4.85
N ARG A 178 11.13 -11.04 -4.54
CA ARG A 178 12.19 -10.81 -5.54
C ARG A 178 12.42 -12.00 -6.47
N ALA A 179 12.32 -13.21 -5.94
CA ALA A 179 12.47 -14.44 -6.71
C ALA A 179 11.36 -14.63 -7.77
N ARG A 180 10.22 -13.96 -7.60
CA ARG A 180 9.11 -13.94 -8.57
C ARG A 180 9.21 -12.80 -9.58
N ALA A 181 10.23 -11.95 -9.49
CA ALA A 181 10.43 -10.87 -10.45
C ALA A 181 10.63 -11.41 -11.88
N LEU A 182 10.28 -10.59 -12.87
CA LEU A 182 10.58 -10.89 -14.27
C LEU A 182 12.09 -10.97 -14.45
N ASN A 183 12.56 -12.12 -14.88
CA ASN A 183 13.99 -12.39 -15.05
C ASN A 183 14.21 -13.14 -16.37
N PRO A 184 15.06 -12.64 -17.27
CA PRO A 184 15.35 -13.30 -18.54
C PRO A 184 15.96 -14.70 -18.39
N GLU A 185 16.66 -14.97 -17.27
CA GLU A 185 17.21 -16.31 -16.98
C GLU A 185 16.15 -17.32 -16.56
N LYS A 186 15.01 -16.84 -16.05
CA LYS A 186 13.84 -17.63 -15.65
C LYS A 186 12.57 -16.97 -16.17
N PRO A 187 12.33 -16.99 -17.48
CA PRO A 187 11.21 -16.29 -18.07
C PRO A 187 9.88 -16.86 -17.61
N VAL A 188 8.94 -15.97 -17.25
CA VAL A 188 7.57 -16.30 -16.91
C VAL A 188 6.63 -15.36 -17.65
N LEU A 189 5.45 -15.86 -18.01
CA LEU A 189 4.37 -15.02 -18.53
C LEU A 189 3.48 -14.56 -17.39
N ARG A 190 3.16 -13.27 -17.39
CA ARG A 190 2.18 -12.67 -16.50
C ARG A 190 1.18 -11.84 -17.28
N GLY A 191 -0.07 -11.88 -16.86
CA GLY A 191 -1.12 -11.08 -17.47
C GLY A 191 -1.33 -11.38 -18.94
N SER A 192 -1.06 -12.61 -19.38
CA SER A 192 -1.36 -13.11 -20.72
C SER A 192 -2.86 -13.32 -20.91
N ALA A 193 -3.29 -13.50 -22.16
CA ALA A 193 -4.66 -13.91 -22.44
C ALA A 193 -4.85 -15.38 -22.07
N GLU A 194 -5.94 -15.67 -21.39
CA GLU A 194 -6.34 -17.01 -20.99
C GLU A 194 -7.74 -17.31 -21.50
N ASN A 195 -7.99 -18.57 -21.87
CA ASN A 195 -9.34 -19.04 -22.16
C ASN A 195 -10.16 -19.15 -20.88
N SER A 196 -11.48 -19.10 -20.99
CA SER A 196 -12.39 -19.04 -19.84
C SER A 196 -12.27 -20.21 -18.88
N ASP A 197 -11.92 -21.40 -19.34
CA ASP A 197 -11.68 -22.59 -18.53
C ASP A 197 -10.46 -22.44 -17.62
N VAL A 198 -9.35 -21.93 -18.16
CA VAL A 198 -8.10 -21.68 -17.39
C VAL A 198 -8.24 -20.46 -16.52
N PHE A 199 -8.85 -19.38 -17.03
CA PHE A 199 -9.03 -18.12 -16.31
C PHE A 199 -9.80 -18.31 -15.00
N PHE A 200 -10.89 -19.07 -15.03
CA PHE A 200 -11.70 -19.34 -13.84
C PHE A 200 -10.89 -20.06 -12.75
N GLN A 201 -10.15 -21.09 -13.13
CA GLN A 201 -9.33 -21.85 -12.18
C GLN A 201 -8.22 -21.03 -11.56
N HIS A 202 -7.57 -20.16 -12.33
CA HIS A 202 -6.55 -19.25 -11.80
C HIS A 202 -7.15 -18.22 -10.84
N ARG A 203 -8.35 -17.71 -11.13
CA ARG A 203 -9.08 -16.83 -10.21
C ARG A 203 -9.41 -17.52 -8.89
N GLU A 204 -9.89 -18.76 -8.93
CA GLU A 204 -10.17 -19.55 -7.72
C GLU A 204 -8.89 -19.84 -6.91
N ALA A 205 -7.78 -20.13 -7.56
CA ALA A 205 -6.51 -20.39 -6.90
C ALA A 205 -5.98 -19.20 -6.07
N CYS A 206 -6.45 -17.97 -6.35
CA CYS A 206 -6.09 -16.78 -5.57
C CYS A 206 -6.74 -16.74 -4.20
N ASN A 207 -7.86 -17.43 -3.97
CA ASN A 207 -8.67 -17.32 -2.74
C ASN A 207 -7.88 -17.62 -1.47
N ARG A 208 -6.95 -18.57 -1.51
CA ARG A 208 -6.10 -18.90 -0.36
C ARG A 208 -5.35 -17.69 0.20
N TYR A 209 -4.86 -16.80 -0.65
CA TYR A 209 -4.12 -15.62 -0.24
C TYR A 209 -5.04 -14.59 0.44
N TYR A 210 -6.25 -14.42 -0.07
CA TYR A 210 -7.25 -13.56 0.52
C TYR A 210 -7.75 -14.09 1.86
N ASN A 211 -7.93 -15.40 2.00
CA ASN A 211 -8.31 -16.03 3.26
C ASN A 211 -7.28 -15.80 4.37
N ASP A 212 -5.99 -15.79 4.01
CA ASP A 212 -4.90 -15.62 4.96
C ASP A 212 -4.63 -14.12 5.27
N ALA A 213 -5.09 -13.19 4.43
CA ALA A 213 -4.75 -11.77 4.54
C ALA A 213 -5.25 -11.13 5.83
N VAL A 214 -6.44 -11.48 6.30
CA VAL A 214 -7.03 -10.93 7.54
C VAL A 214 -6.21 -11.38 8.74
N ALA A 215 -6.00 -12.67 8.90
CA ALA A 215 -5.22 -13.22 10.02
C ALA A 215 -3.77 -12.70 10.02
N THR A 216 -3.17 -12.54 8.84
CA THR A 216 -1.84 -11.94 8.70
C THR A 216 -1.82 -10.49 9.18
N THR A 217 -2.84 -9.71 8.83
CA THR A 217 -2.92 -8.31 9.25
C THR A 217 -3.14 -8.19 10.75
N GLU A 218 -4.03 -8.99 11.32
CA GLU A 218 -4.26 -9.04 12.78
C GLU A 218 -3.01 -9.46 13.56
N MET A 219 -2.24 -10.39 13.01
CA MET A 219 -0.95 -10.78 13.60
C MET A 219 0.01 -9.58 13.66
N TYR A 220 0.18 -8.83 12.57
CA TYR A 220 1.07 -7.67 12.57
C TYR A 220 0.53 -6.51 13.42
N MET A 221 -0.78 -6.30 13.47
CA MET A 221 -1.39 -5.35 14.40
C MET A 221 -1.09 -5.72 15.85
N THR A 222 -1.18 -6.99 16.21
CA THR A 222 -0.90 -7.48 17.57
C THR A 222 0.57 -7.29 17.92
N VAL A 223 1.49 -7.64 17.03
CA VAL A 223 2.94 -7.45 17.24
C VAL A 223 3.27 -5.97 17.35
N SER A 224 2.73 -5.15 16.47
CA SER A 224 2.82 -3.70 16.51
C SER A 224 2.40 -3.14 17.87
N TYR A 225 1.25 -3.57 18.34
CA TYR A 225 0.68 -3.11 19.61
C TYR A 225 1.49 -3.56 20.83
N THR A 226 2.00 -4.78 20.82
CA THR A 226 2.78 -5.32 21.94
C THR A 226 4.19 -4.77 22.01
N HIS A 227 4.82 -4.48 20.88
CA HIS A 227 6.18 -3.92 20.86
C HIS A 227 6.22 -2.42 21.16
N LEU A 228 5.25 -1.66 20.67
CA LEU A 228 5.23 -0.21 20.84
C LEU A 228 4.47 0.27 22.07
N ARG A 229 3.46 -0.46 22.52
CA ARG A 229 2.54 -0.02 23.57
C ARG A 229 2.44 -0.97 24.74
N ALA A 230 3.48 -1.74 25.02
CA ALA A 230 3.50 -2.69 26.13
C ALA A 230 3.13 -2.10 27.51
N HIS A 231 3.07 -0.78 27.60
CA HIS A 231 2.73 -0.06 28.83
C HIS A 231 1.32 0.53 28.89
N GLU A 232 0.53 0.52 27.78
CA GLU A 232 -0.81 1.13 27.76
C GLU A 232 -1.97 0.21 27.39
N THR A 233 -1.72 -1.03 27.02
CA THR A 233 -2.63 -1.89 26.26
C THR A 233 -3.77 -2.53 27.03
N LEU A 234 -3.95 -2.32 28.30
CA LEU A 234 -5.06 -2.91 29.06
C LEU A 234 -6.37 -2.09 29.08
N ARG A 235 -6.41 -0.94 28.40
CA ARG A 235 -7.57 -0.02 28.45
C ARG A 235 -8.49 -0.03 27.23
N HIS A 236 -8.12 -0.67 26.12
CA HIS A 236 -8.87 -0.61 24.86
C HIS A 236 -9.32 -1.96 24.28
N LEU A 237 -9.30 -3.03 25.07
CA LEU A 237 -9.93 -4.30 24.73
C LEU A 237 -11.23 -4.46 25.53
N VAL A 238 -12.20 -3.58 25.26
CA VAL A 238 -13.61 -3.79 25.68
C VAL A 238 -14.49 -3.43 24.50
#